data_088ce8c6bd297681f4e15a29028b5faf
#
_entry.id   088ce8c6bd297681f4e15a29028b5faf
#
_cell.length_a   1.000
_cell.length_b   1.000
_cell.length_c   1.000
_cell.angle_alpha   90.00
_cell.angle_beta   90.00
_cell.angle_gamma   90.00
#
_symmetry.space_group_name_H-M   'P 1'
#
loop_
_entity.id
_entity.type
_entity.pdbx_description
1 polymer ?
#
loop_
_entity_poly.entity_id
_entity_poly.type
_entity_poly.pdbx_seq_one_letter_code
_entity_poly.pdbx_strand_id
1 'polypeptide(L)'
;MSHILSDRDLDLIFRAARSHNVWTDKPVSDVTLDALYDLLRMGPTSANTSPARFVFLRSEAAKQRLAPHLSEGNRAKSMTAPLIAIVGYDTRFFEKLPELFPHNPDAQNWFTSNETLAETTAFRNSSLQGAYLIVAARALGLDCGPMSGFDNAGVDKEFFPDGRVKSNFICNLGYGDHAQLMPRNPRLSFDDACEVL
;
A
#
# COMPACT_ATOMS: atom_id res chain seq x y z
N MET A 1 -14.60 27.45 7.09
CA MET A 1 -13.80 27.13 8.29
C MET A 1 -12.99 25.89 7.97
N SER A 2 -11.66 25.93 8.13
CA SER A 2 -10.82 24.74 8.01
C SER A 2 -11.08 23.87 9.23
N HIS A 3 -11.55 22.65 9.03
CA HIS A 3 -11.69 21.65 10.08
C HIS A 3 -10.34 20.92 10.24
N ILE A 4 -9.82 20.90 11.45
CA ILE A 4 -8.61 20.14 11.82
C ILE A 4 -9.09 18.85 12.48
N LEU A 5 -8.43 17.71 12.19
CA LEU A 5 -8.70 16.46 12.88
C LEU A 5 -8.49 16.60 14.38
N SER A 6 -9.27 15.91 15.19
CA SER A 6 -9.08 15.89 16.63
C SER A 6 -7.74 15.20 16.98
N ASP A 7 -7.22 15.48 18.18
CA ASP A 7 -6.02 14.79 18.68
C ASP A 7 -6.20 13.27 18.70
N ARG A 8 -7.39 12.80 19.04
CA ARG A 8 -7.74 11.36 19.01
C ARG A 8 -7.60 10.78 17.60
N ASP A 9 -8.04 11.50 16.56
CA ASP A 9 -7.95 11.03 15.18
C ASP A 9 -6.50 11.05 14.71
N LEU A 10 -5.72 12.08 15.09
CA LEU A 10 -4.29 12.16 14.81
C LEU A 10 -3.50 11.06 15.52
N ASP A 11 -3.88 10.69 16.74
CA ASP A 11 -3.29 9.55 17.45
C ASP A 11 -3.60 8.24 16.71
N LEU A 12 -4.84 8.01 16.34
CA LEU A 12 -5.27 6.80 15.63
C LEU A 12 -4.49 6.61 14.33
N ILE A 13 -4.35 7.65 13.55
CA ILE A 13 -3.76 7.56 12.20
C ILE A 13 -2.22 7.59 12.25
N PHE A 14 -1.62 8.39 13.14
CA PHE A 14 -0.19 8.69 13.14
C PHE A 14 0.53 8.39 14.45
N ARG A 15 0.19 9.12 15.55
CA ARG A 15 1.05 9.17 16.74
C ARG A 15 1.02 7.87 17.55
N ALA A 16 -0.16 7.26 17.76
CA ALA A 16 -0.30 5.99 18.44
C ALA A 16 -0.22 4.78 17.49
N ALA A 17 -0.41 4.99 16.18
CA ALA A 17 -0.36 3.91 15.20
C ALA A 17 1.00 3.19 15.17
N ARG A 18 0.96 1.85 14.99
CA ARG A 18 2.13 0.98 15.00
C ARG A 18 2.13 0.03 13.79
N SER A 19 3.32 -0.49 13.46
CA SER A 19 3.41 -1.65 12.57
C SER A 19 3.29 -2.92 13.41
N HIS A 20 2.38 -3.81 13.02
CA HIS A 20 2.08 -5.05 13.73
C HIS A 20 2.70 -6.25 13.02
N ASN A 21 3.15 -7.22 13.82
CA ASN A 21 3.70 -8.50 13.36
C ASN A 21 2.91 -9.70 13.93
N VAL A 22 2.05 -9.46 14.92
CA VAL A 22 1.18 -10.46 15.55
C VAL A 22 -0.25 -9.97 15.44
N TRP A 23 -1.16 -10.88 15.12
CA TRP A 23 -2.54 -10.57 14.75
C TRP A 23 -3.52 -11.34 15.62
N THR A 24 -4.69 -10.75 15.83
CA THR A 24 -5.84 -11.46 16.38
C THR A 24 -6.57 -12.22 15.27
N ASP A 25 -7.42 -13.18 15.64
CA ASP A 25 -8.20 -13.99 14.69
C ASP A 25 -9.40 -13.23 14.08
N LYS A 26 -9.60 -11.96 14.44
CA LYS A 26 -10.72 -11.16 13.95
C LYS A 26 -10.59 -10.93 12.45
N PRO A 27 -11.56 -11.35 11.62
CA PRO A 27 -11.49 -11.20 10.19
C PRO A 27 -11.72 -9.75 9.73
N VAL A 28 -11.14 -9.38 8.60
CA VAL A 28 -11.48 -8.15 7.88
C VAL A 28 -12.67 -8.43 6.97
N SER A 29 -13.78 -7.70 7.18
CA SER A 29 -15.01 -7.89 6.39
C SER A 29 -14.90 -7.31 4.98
N ASP A 30 -15.77 -7.77 4.07
CA ASP A 30 -15.87 -7.21 2.71
C ASP A 30 -16.25 -5.73 2.75
N VAL A 31 -17.19 -5.36 3.62
CA VAL A 31 -17.60 -3.96 3.82
C VAL A 31 -16.42 -3.08 4.24
N THR A 32 -15.55 -3.60 5.12
CA THR A 32 -14.34 -2.87 5.53
C THR A 32 -13.35 -2.75 4.38
N LEU A 33 -13.23 -3.80 3.56
CA LEU A 33 -12.32 -3.80 2.40
C LEU A 33 -12.80 -2.82 1.33
N ASP A 34 -14.09 -2.78 1.04
CA ASP A 34 -14.69 -1.83 0.10
C ASP A 34 -14.48 -0.38 0.58
N ALA A 35 -14.78 -0.11 1.86
CA ALA A 35 -14.55 1.21 2.46
C ALA A 35 -13.06 1.62 2.42
N LEU A 36 -12.15 0.65 2.63
CA LEU A 36 -10.72 0.89 2.53
C LEU A 36 -10.33 1.35 1.12
N TYR A 37 -10.85 0.67 0.08
CA TYR A 37 -10.57 1.05 -1.30
C TYR A 37 -11.16 2.42 -1.64
N ASP A 38 -12.37 2.72 -1.21
CA ASP A 38 -13.01 4.02 -1.45
C ASP A 38 -12.24 5.19 -0.84
N LEU A 39 -11.60 5.01 0.30
CA LEU A 39 -10.75 6.03 0.91
C LEU A 39 -9.38 6.12 0.23
N LEU A 40 -8.69 4.99 0.04
CA LEU A 40 -7.32 5.01 -0.48
C LEU A 40 -7.24 5.56 -1.91
N ARG A 41 -8.25 5.32 -2.74
CA ARG A 41 -8.30 5.80 -4.13
C ARG A 41 -8.40 7.33 -4.24
N MET A 42 -8.73 8.04 -3.15
CA MET A 42 -8.79 9.50 -3.10
C MET A 42 -7.40 10.15 -2.96
N GLY A 43 -6.35 9.35 -2.72
CA GLY A 43 -4.98 9.86 -2.68
C GLY A 43 -4.53 10.43 -4.02
N PRO A 44 -3.91 11.63 -4.05
CA PRO A 44 -3.50 12.26 -5.29
C PRO A 44 -2.35 11.49 -5.94
N THR A 45 -2.37 11.48 -7.28
CA THR A 45 -1.26 10.99 -8.10
C THR A 45 -0.94 12.00 -9.20
N SER A 46 0.29 11.98 -9.70
CA SER A 46 0.73 12.85 -10.79
C SER A 46 -0.20 12.68 -12.00
N ALA A 47 -0.77 13.77 -12.51
CA ALA A 47 -1.74 13.75 -13.62
C ALA A 47 -2.88 12.70 -13.43
N ASN A 48 -3.27 12.43 -12.20
CA ASN A 48 -4.28 11.41 -11.84
C ASN A 48 -3.98 10.02 -12.43
N THR A 49 -2.71 9.64 -12.54
CA THR A 49 -2.26 8.40 -13.20
C THR A 49 -2.75 7.12 -12.54
N SER A 50 -3.01 7.14 -11.23
CA SER A 50 -3.56 6.03 -10.44
C SER A 50 -2.97 4.64 -10.81
N PRO A 51 -1.64 4.46 -10.80
CA PRO A 51 -1.00 3.25 -11.30
C PRO A 51 -1.11 2.06 -10.36
N ALA A 52 -1.47 2.25 -9.09
CA ALA A 52 -1.50 1.14 -8.14
C ALA A 52 -2.50 0.06 -8.54
N ARG A 53 -2.11 -1.20 -8.32
CA ARG A 53 -2.96 -2.39 -8.39
C ARG A 53 -2.82 -3.14 -7.09
N PHE A 54 -3.94 -3.61 -6.55
CA PHE A 54 -3.98 -4.28 -5.26
C PHE A 54 -4.49 -5.71 -5.45
N VAL A 55 -3.77 -6.68 -4.89
CA VAL A 55 -4.25 -8.06 -4.75
C VAL A 55 -4.39 -8.35 -3.27
N PHE A 56 -5.59 -8.70 -2.84
CA PHE A 56 -5.88 -9.02 -1.44
C PHE A 56 -5.96 -10.53 -1.25
N LEU A 57 -5.11 -11.08 -0.38
CA LEU A 57 -5.03 -12.49 -0.07
C LEU A 57 -5.68 -12.74 1.31
N ARG A 58 -6.81 -13.43 1.32
CA ARG A 58 -7.56 -13.73 2.54
C ARG A 58 -7.54 -15.23 2.85
N SER A 59 -7.76 -16.06 1.85
CA SER A 59 -7.80 -17.51 2.04
C SER A 59 -6.42 -18.08 2.34
N GLU A 60 -6.38 -19.14 3.14
CA GLU A 60 -5.13 -19.85 3.41
C GLU A 60 -4.44 -20.31 2.12
N ALA A 61 -5.20 -20.84 1.16
CA ALA A 61 -4.68 -21.24 -0.14
C ALA A 61 -3.98 -20.08 -0.89
N ALA A 62 -4.56 -18.85 -0.85
CA ALA A 62 -3.94 -17.69 -1.48
C ALA A 62 -2.66 -17.24 -0.75
N LYS A 63 -2.66 -17.29 0.59
CA LYS A 63 -1.47 -16.98 1.40
C LYS A 63 -0.35 -17.99 1.17
N GLN A 64 -0.67 -19.29 1.04
CA GLN A 64 0.32 -20.33 0.76
C GLN A 64 1.01 -20.14 -0.61
N ARG A 65 0.34 -19.55 -1.60
CA ARG A 65 0.97 -19.18 -2.86
C ARG A 65 2.00 -18.06 -2.69
N LEU A 66 1.77 -17.13 -1.74
CA LEU A 66 2.71 -16.05 -1.43
C LEU A 66 3.90 -16.53 -0.58
N ALA A 67 3.70 -17.52 0.30
CA ALA A 67 4.66 -17.94 1.31
C ALA A 67 6.07 -18.25 0.79
N PRO A 68 6.26 -18.93 -0.37
CA PRO A 68 7.61 -19.22 -0.90
C PRO A 68 8.41 -17.99 -1.29
N HIS A 69 7.71 -16.87 -1.59
CA HIS A 69 8.32 -15.63 -2.06
C HIS A 69 8.64 -14.65 -0.93
N LEU A 70 8.18 -14.92 0.30
CA LEU A 70 8.49 -14.08 1.46
C LEU A 70 9.85 -14.42 2.04
N SER A 71 10.62 -13.38 2.43
CA SER A 71 11.81 -13.60 3.26
C SER A 71 11.42 -14.28 4.57
N GLU A 72 12.34 -15.04 5.15
CA GLU A 72 12.10 -15.87 6.35
C GLU A 72 11.48 -15.07 7.49
N GLY A 73 12.01 -13.87 7.79
CA GLY A 73 11.50 -13.00 8.85
C GLY A 73 10.09 -12.40 8.60
N ASN A 74 9.57 -12.51 7.36
CA ASN A 74 8.25 -11.99 7.00
C ASN A 74 7.19 -13.10 6.90
N ARG A 75 7.61 -14.37 6.73
CA ARG A 75 6.68 -15.47 6.44
C ARG A 75 5.70 -15.71 7.59
N ALA A 76 6.18 -15.96 8.79
CA ALA A 76 5.32 -16.32 9.93
C ALA A 76 4.26 -15.25 10.22
N LYS A 77 4.66 -13.97 10.27
CA LYS A 77 3.75 -12.85 10.54
C LYS A 77 2.72 -12.60 9.45
N SER A 78 3.04 -12.95 8.20
CA SER A 78 2.10 -12.83 7.09
C SER A 78 1.09 -13.97 7.05
N MET A 79 1.51 -15.19 7.35
CA MET A 79 0.59 -16.34 7.35
C MET A 79 -0.50 -16.21 8.42
N THR A 80 -0.23 -15.53 9.53
CA THR A 80 -1.21 -15.30 10.60
C THR A 80 -2.07 -14.04 10.39
N ALA A 81 -1.71 -13.16 9.46
CA ALA A 81 -2.49 -11.95 9.20
C ALA A 81 -3.88 -12.28 8.61
N PRO A 82 -4.96 -11.63 9.08
CA PRO A 82 -6.30 -11.84 8.53
C PRO A 82 -6.41 -11.54 7.03
N LEU A 83 -5.65 -10.54 6.54
CA LEU A 83 -5.62 -10.11 5.16
C LEU A 83 -4.21 -9.67 4.79
N ILE A 84 -3.77 -9.97 3.57
CA ILE A 84 -2.51 -9.48 3.01
C ILE A 84 -2.82 -8.69 1.74
N ALA A 85 -2.30 -7.48 1.63
CA ALA A 85 -2.35 -6.67 0.42
C ALA A 85 -0.99 -6.73 -0.29
N ILE A 86 -0.96 -7.22 -1.53
CA ILE A 86 0.15 -7.00 -2.45
C ILE A 86 -0.13 -5.69 -3.17
N VAL A 87 0.73 -4.70 -2.98
CA VAL A 87 0.67 -3.42 -3.68
C VAL A 87 1.58 -3.51 -4.89
N GLY A 88 1.01 -3.44 -6.07
CA GLY A 88 1.72 -3.42 -7.33
C GLY A 88 1.55 -2.09 -8.08
N TYR A 89 2.22 -1.97 -9.20
CA TYR A 89 2.07 -0.85 -10.12
C TYR A 89 1.94 -1.33 -11.57
N ASP A 90 0.96 -0.80 -12.25
CA ASP A 90 0.71 -1.04 -13.67
C ASP A 90 1.73 -0.25 -14.50
N THR A 91 2.60 -0.94 -15.24
CA THR A 91 3.62 -0.31 -16.09
C THR A 91 3.03 0.41 -17.30
N ARG A 92 1.76 0.11 -17.63
CA ARG A 92 1.01 0.72 -18.73
C ARG A 92 -0.17 1.57 -18.24
N PHE A 93 -0.08 2.13 -17.03
CA PHE A 93 -1.11 2.98 -16.42
C PHE A 93 -1.57 4.11 -17.35
N PHE A 94 -0.69 4.59 -18.21
CA PHE A 94 -0.95 5.71 -19.12
C PHE A 94 -2.05 5.43 -20.15
N GLU A 95 -2.38 4.16 -20.40
CA GLU A 95 -3.51 3.79 -21.24
C GLU A 95 -4.87 4.24 -20.66
N LYS A 96 -4.93 4.49 -19.36
CA LYS A 96 -6.11 5.00 -18.67
C LYS A 96 -6.18 6.53 -18.58
N LEU A 97 -5.14 7.26 -19.00
CA LEU A 97 -5.13 8.72 -18.91
C LEU A 97 -6.23 9.42 -19.71
N PRO A 98 -6.65 8.96 -20.91
CA PRO A 98 -7.80 9.57 -21.58
C PRO A 98 -9.07 9.57 -20.74
N GLU A 99 -9.25 8.58 -19.86
CA GLU A 99 -10.38 8.47 -18.93
C GLU A 99 -10.12 9.23 -17.63
N LEU A 100 -8.92 9.08 -17.04
CA LEU A 100 -8.59 9.60 -15.72
C LEU A 100 -8.13 11.05 -15.71
N PHE A 101 -7.67 11.57 -16.87
CA PHE A 101 -7.16 12.93 -17.06
C PHE A 101 -7.75 13.56 -18.33
N PRO A 102 -9.09 13.67 -18.46
CA PRO A 102 -9.78 13.97 -19.70
C PRO A 102 -9.54 15.39 -20.25
N HIS A 103 -9.10 16.33 -19.42
CA HIS A 103 -8.76 17.69 -19.86
C HIS A 103 -7.42 17.78 -20.62
N ASN A 104 -6.63 16.69 -20.67
CA ASN A 104 -5.47 16.58 -21.54
C ASN A 104 -5.38 15.15 -22.09
N PRO A 105 -6.14 14.82 -23.13
CA PRO A 105 -6.18 13.45 -23.69
C PRO A 105 -4.84 12.99 -24.27
N ASP A 106 -3.95 13.91 -24.61
CA ASP A 106 -2.62 13.59 -25.14
C ASP A 106 -1.58 13.27 -24.05
N ALA A 107 -1.94 13.38 -22.79
CA ALA A 107 -1.03 13.12 -21.66
C ALA A 107 -0.44 11.69 -21.69
N GLN A 108 -1.14 10.72 -22.24
CA GLN A 108 -0.61 9.37 -22.43
C GLN A 108 0.69 9.35 -23.25
N ASN A 109 0.85 10.27 -24.19
CA ASN A 109 2.02 10.34 -25.08
C ASN A 109 3.31 10.72 -24.32
N TRP A 110 3.20 11.31 -23.13
CA TRP A 110 4.35 11.61 -22.28
C TRP A 110 5.13 10.34 -21.87
N PHE A 111 4.44 9.20 -21.83
CA PHE A 111 4.96 7.94 -21.32
C PHE A 111 5.23 6.89 -22.41
N THR A 112 4.54 6.97 -23.54
CA THR A 112 4.62 5.95 -24.61
C THR A 112 5.99 5.84 -25.24
N SER A 113 6.78 6.94 -25.28
CA SER A 113 8.12 7.00 -25.84
C SER A 113 9.24 7.00 -24.81
N ASN A 114 8.90 6.92 -23.51
CA ASN A 114 9.88 6.99 -22.42
C ASN A 114 9.54 5.98 -21.32
N GLU A 115 10.00 4.76 -21.50
CA GLU A 115 9.77 3.65 -20.57
C GLU A 115 10.29 3.94 -19.15
N THR A 116 11.47 4.57 -19.03
CA THR A 116 12.05 4.95 -17.74
C THR A 116 11.18 5.95 -17.00
N LEU A 117 10.63 6.95 -17.70
CA LEU A 117 9.69 7.89 -17.11
C LEU A 117 8.40 7.19 -16.68
N ALA A 118 7.87 6.31 -17.52
CA ALA A 118 6.67 5.53 -17.20
C ALA A 118 6.89 4.68 -15.94
N GLU A 119 7.97 3.91 -15.88
CA GLU A 119 8.27 3.05 -14.73
C GLU A 119 8.49 3.87 -13.43
N THR A 120 9.31 4.93 -13.50
CA THR A 120 9.54 5.81 -12.34
C THR A 120 8.24 6.46 -11.86
N THR A 121 7.37 6.89 -12.78
CA THR A 121 6.07 7.48 -12.44
C THR A 121 5.14 6.44 -11.82
N ALA A 122 5.07 5.24 -12.39
CA ALA A 122 4.25 4.15 -11.86
C ALA A 122 4.69 3.76 -10.45
N PHE A 123 5.98 3.53 -10.22
CA PHE A 123 6.52 3.16 -8.93
C PHE A 123 6.29 4.26 -7.87
N ARG A 124 6.63 5.53 -8.19
CA ARG A 124 6.44 6.65 -7.25
C ARG A 124 4.97 6.81 -6.85
N ASN A 125 4.07 6.81 -7.82
CA ASN A 125 2.66 7.06 -7.55
C ASN A 125 1.95 5.85 -6.92
N SER A 126 2.36 4.62 -7.21
CA SER A 126 1.87 3.44 -6.46
C SER A 126 2.33 3.46 -5.00
N SER A 127 3.53 3.98 -4.71
CA SER A 127 4.01 4.16 -3.34
C SER A 127 3.17 5.21 -2.58
N LEU A 128 2.77 6.29 -3.23
CA LEU A 128 1.83 7.27 -2.67
C LEU A 128 0.46 6.61 -2.36
N GLN A 129 -0.10 5.87 -3.31
CA GLN A 129 -1.37 5.15 -3.10
C GLN A 129 -1.23 4.06 -2.02
N GLY A 130 -0.09 3.40 -1.93
CA GLY A 130 0.22 2.46 -0.86
C GLY A 130 0.34 3.13 0.52
N ALA A 131 0.85 4.36 0.60
CA ALA A 131 0.81 5.15 1.82
C ALA A 131 -0.64 5.49 2.22
N TYR A 132 -1.49 5.86 1.24
CA TYR A 132 -2.92 6.07 1.49
C TYR A 132 -3.64 4.78 1.92
N LEU A 133 -3.25 3.60 1.42
CA LEU A 133 -3.75 2.31 1.93
C LEU A 133 -3.51 2.19 3.45
N ILE A 134 -2.29 2.51 3.90
CA ILE A 134 -1.92 2.43 5.32
C ILE A 134 -2.71 3.44 6.16
N VAL A 135 -2.81 4.69 5.70
CA VAL A 135 -3.54 5.77 6.39
C VAL A 135 -5.03 5.44 6.46
N ALA A 136 -5.63 5.02 5.34
CA ALA A 136 -7.05 4.66 5.27
C ALA A 136 -7.38 3.43 6.14
N ALA A 137 -6.52 2.41 6.13
CA ALA A 137 -6.69 1.24 7.00
C ALA A 137 -6.74 1.63 8.47
N ARG A 138 -5.80 2.48 8.92
CA ARG A 138 -5.79 3.00 10.30
C ARG A 138 -7.03 3.82 10.63
N ALA A 139 -7.49 4.66 9.70
CA ALA A 139 -8.71 5.45 9.86
C ALA A 139 -9.95 4.57 10.03
N LEU A 140 -9.95 3.37 9.45
CA LEU A 140 -10.99 2.35 9.61
C LEU A 140 -10.77 1.42 10.80
N GLY A 141 -9.77 1.67 11.64
CA GLY A 141 -9.45 0.87 12.82
C GLY A 141 -8.76 -0.46 12.52
N LEU A 142 -8.16 -0.59 11.34
CA LEU A 142 -7.26 -1.70 11.02
C LEU A 142 -5.82 -1.33 11.39
N ASP A 143 -5.05 -2.34 11.79
CA ASP A 143 -3.61 -2.26 11.92
C ASP A 143 -2.91 -2.72 10.65
N CYS A 144 -1.67 -2.23 10.45
CA CYS A 144 -0.87 -2.47 9.26
C CYS A 144 0.50 -3.07 9.61
N GLY A 145 0.97 -3.97 8.76
CA GLY A 145 2.34 -4.51 8.80
C GLY A 145 2.98 -4.42 7.42
N PRO A 146 3.44 -3.23 6.97
CA PRO A 146 4.10 -3.08 5.68
C PRO A 146 5.49 -3.71 5.69
N MET A 147 5.89 -4.28 4.53
CA MET A 147 7.17 -4.94 4.36
C MET A 147 7.61 -4.91 2.89
N SER A 148 8.95 -4.94 2.69
CA SER A 148 9.58 -5.06 1.36
C SER A 148 10.53 -6.26 1.25
N GLY A 149 10.64 -7.08 2.30
CA GLY A 149 11.46 -8.28 2.29
C GLY A 149 10.75 -9.47 1.64
N PHE A 150 10.76 -9.53 0.31
CA PHE A 150 10.22 -10.62 -0.50
C PHE A 150 10.91 -10.67 -1.88
N ASP A 151 10.73 -11.76 -2.61
CA ASP A 151 11.16 -11.92 -4.00
C ASP A 151 10.12 -11.30 -4.94
N ASN A 152 10.42 -10.10 -5.44
CA ASN A 152 9.55 -9.39 -6.37
C ASN A 152 9.28 -10.22 -7.65
N ALA A 153 10.31 -10.82 -8.24
CA ALA A 153 10.16 -11.57 -9.48
C ALA A 153 9.25 -12.79 -9.31
N GLY A 154 9.38 -13.48 -8.17
CA GLY A 154 8.51 -14.60 -7.81
C GLY A 154 7.07 -14.17 -7.59
N VAL A 155 6.83 -13.07 -6.86
CA VAL A 155 5.50 -12.50 -6.64
C VAL A 155 4.87 -12.03 -7.95
N ASP A 156 5.64 -11.36 -8.82
CA ASP A 156 5.16 -10.89 -10.12
C ASP A 156 4.72 -12.06 -11.00
N LYS A 157 5.53 -13.11 -11.06
CA LYS A 157 5.21 -14.33 -11.82
C LYS A 157 3.94 -15.03 -11.30
N GLU A 158 3.76 -15.06 -9.98
CA GLU A 158 2.65 -15.78 -9.33
C GLU A 158 1.32 -14.99 -9.38
N PHE A 159 1.37 -13.68 -9.17
CA PHE A 159 0.15 -12.87 -9.00
C PHE A 159 -0.14 -11.91 -10.17
N PHE A 160 0.86 -11.66 -11.03
CA PHE A 160 0.76 -10.80 -12.20
C PHE A 160 1.39 -11.44 -13.45
N PRO A 161 0.93 -12.65 -13.84
CA PRO A 161 1.60 -13.49 -14.84
C PRO A 161 1.64 -12.89 -16.24
N ASP A 162 0.84 -11.87 -16.54
CA ASP A 162 0.88 -11.13 -17.80
C ASP A 162 2.07 -10.15 -17.90
N GLY A 163 2.82 -9.95 -16.80
CA GLY A 163 3.98 -9.07 -16.71
C GLY A 163 3.66 -7.58 -16.77
N ARG A 164 2.37 -7.20 -16.80
CA ARG A 164 1.92 -5.81 -16.85
C ARG A 164 2.08 -5.08 -15.52
N VAL A 165 1.82 -5.79 -14.44
CA VAL A 165 1.93 -5.26 -13.08
C VAL A 165 3.19 -5.79 -12.44
N LYS A 166 3.93 -4.91 -11.76
CA LYS A 166 5.10 -5.27 -10.94
C LYS A 166 4.78 -4.99 -9.47
N SER A 167 5.26 -5.85 -8.58
CA SER A 167 5.08 -5.68 -7.13
C SER A 167 5.96 -4.55 -6.58
N ASN A 168 5.38 -3.74 -5.71
CA ASN A 168 6.06 -2.64 -5.01
C ASN A 168 6.41 -3.06 -3.58
N PHE A 169 5.39 -3.28 -2.74
CA PHE A 169 5.55 -3.77 -1.39
C PHE A 169 4.33 -4.59 -0.95
N ILE A 170 4.44 -5.25 0.18
CA ILE A 170 3.35 -6.05 0.79
C ILE A 170 2.93 -5.39 2.10
N CYS A 171 1.64 -5.40 2.41
CA CYS A 171 1.11 -4.92 3.68
C CYS A 171 0.15 -5.93 4.28
N ASN A 172 0.49 -6.45 5.45
CA ASN A 172 -0.45 -7.22 6.25
C ASN A 172 -1.48 -6.26 6.86
N LEU A 173 -2.73 -6.67 6.89
CA LEU A 173 -3.87 -5.90 7.38
C LEU A 173 -4.72 -6.74 8.33
N GLY A 174 -5.19 -6.15 9.40
CA GLY A 174 -6.03 -6.84 10.37
C GLY A 174 -6.13 -6.08 11.68
N TYR A 175 -6.29 -6.80 12.76
CA TYR A 175 -6.34 -6.27 14.12
C TYR A 175 -5.14 -6.83 14.89
N GLY A 176 -4.16 -5.99 15.18
CA GLY A 176 -2.90 -6.38 15.79
C GLY A 176 -3.03 -6.71 17.28
N ASP A 177 -2.18 -7.59 17.76
CA ASP A 177 -2.03 -7.83 19.20
C ASP A 177 -1.11 -6.75 19.80
N HIS A 178 -1.70 -5.80 20.51
CA HIS A 178 -0.97 -4.69 21.12
C HIS A 178 0.00 -5.14 22.23
N ALA A 179 -0.24 -6.28 22.86
CA ALA A 179 0.64 -6.82 23.90
C ALA A 179 1.99 -7.30 23.34
N GLN A 180 2.05 -7.56 22.02
CA GLN A 180 3.25 -8.06 21.32
C GLN A 180 4.01 -6.94 20.57
N LEU A 181 3.68 -5.68 20.82
CA LEU A 181 4.36 -4.56 20.19
C LEU A 181 5.77 -4.37 20.75
N MET A 182 6.74 -4.28 19.85
CA MET A 182 8.09 -3.85 20.21
C MET A 182 8.12 -2.34 20.58
N PRO A 183 9.10 -1.84 21.32
CA PRO A 183 9.27 -0.41 21.53
C PRO A 183 9.29 0.37 20.22
N ARG A 184 8.79 1.61 20.22
CA ARG A 184 8.79 2.46 19.03
C ARG A 184 10.23 2.89 18.71
N ASN A 185 10.64 2.67 17.48
CA ASN A 185 11.89 3.21 16.98
C ASN A 185 11.82 4.76 16.88
N PRO A 186 12.94 5.46 17.07
CA PRO A 186 13.01 6.92 16.94
C PRO A 186 12.68 7.38 15.49
N ARG A 187 12.45 8.65 15.36
CA ARG A 187 12.34 9.36 14.08
C ARG A 187 13.40 10.45 14.04
N LEU A 188 13.79 10.86 12.85
CA LEU A 188 14.63 12.02 12.67
C LEU A 188 13.96 13.26 13.28
N SER A 189 14.77 14.18 13.81
CA SER A 189 14.29 15.50 14.21
C SER A 189 13.90 16.33 12.98
N PHE A 190 13.21 17.45 13.20
CA PHE A 190 12.89 18.37 12.11
C PHE A 190 14.18 18.86 11.43
N ASP A 191 15.18 19.25 12.21
CA ASP A 191 16.43 19.82 11.72
C ASP A 191 17.30 18.81 10.96
N ASP A 192 17.16 17.49 11.27
CA ASP A 192 17.85 16.43 10.52
C ASP A 192 17.15 16.07 9.19
N ALA A 193 15.88 16.38 9.06
CA ALA A 193 15.07 15.94 7.92
C ALA A 193 14.57 17.09 7.04
N CYS A 194 14.56 18.32 7.54
CA CYS A 194 13.94 19.48 6.91
C CYS A 194 14.86 20.69 6.92
N GLU A 195 14.77 21.50 5.88
CA GLU A 195 15.37 22.80 5.75
C GLU A 195 14.31 23.81 5.30
N VAL A 196 14.36 25.01 5.86
CA VAL A 196 13.49 26.14 5.43
C VAL A 196 14.40 27.18 4.81
N LEU A 197 14.21 27.44 3.51
CA LEU A 197 14.98 28.41 2.72
C LEU A 197 14.24 29.72 2.57
#